data_6ba9e3ab35b3718c06499c8aeea4ca7b
#
_entry.id   6ba9e3ab35b3718c06499c8aeea4ca7b
#
_cell.length_a   1.000
_cell.length_b   1.000
_cell.length_c   1.000
_cell.angle_alpha   90.00
_cell.angle_beta   90.00
_cell.angle_gamma   90.00
#
_symmetry.space_group_name_H-M   'P 1'
#
loop_
_entity.id
_entity.type
_entity.pdbx_description
1 polymer ?
#
loop_
_entity_poly.entity_id
_entity_poly.type
_entity_poly.pdbx_seq_one_letter_code
_entity_poly.pdbx_strand_id
1 'polypeptide(L)'
;MEAGIDPAGYLELDEARNRRKRIWIILGVGVVVLGLLFLMMHRKAPPPVATDTAPSVTVIVPGRHSITTQIPAVGNIGARRDMPVGVAGEGGIVRAVLVEPGTWVKAGQVLAVVDRSVQVQQANALAASIAQARADAELARSNLNRAKALVSSGFISKADIDAKQSALDGANARVAVAEAQFRQQKAAIGRLDIRAPTAGLVLTRNVEAGQVVSPGSGALFRIASEGKMELQARLGEGDLQRVHVGSPATVTPVGTTLKIPGTVWQISPVIDPTNRQGVVRIELPYNNALRPGGFAAAEVGGGVGDVPLLPESAVMSDDKGNYVYLVKPDNTVTKRYVKIGDVDDRGVTVVSGLAGTERVVAAAGAFLNEGDKVKPDLQPSPR
;
A
#
# COMPACT_ATOMS: atom_id res chain seq x y z
N MET A 1 -49.37 -103.56 -98.07
CA MET A 1 -50.03 -102.34 -98.04
C MET A 1 -49.49 -101.60 -96.85
N GLU A 2 -48.78 -100.65 -97.07
CA GLU A 2 -48.17 -99.57 -96.42
C GLU A 2 -47.73 -99.74 -94.99
N ALA A 3 -46.43 -99.81 -94.83
CA ALA A 3 -45.69 -99.73 -93.57
C ALA A 3 -45.35 -98.27 -93.28
N GLY A 4 -45.75 -97.78 -92.14
CA GLY A 4 -45.35 -96.48 -91.64
C GLY A 4 -44.06 -96.56 -90.83
N ILE A 5 -43.08 -95.81 -91.18
CA ILE A 5 -41.78 -95.69 -90.53
C ILE A 5 -41.88 -94.54 -89.50
N ASP A 6 -41.57 -94.86 -88.26
CA ASP A 6 -41.57 -93.95 -87.11
C ASP A 6 -40.20 -93.28 -86.99
N PRO A 7 -40.08 -91.88 -86.99
CA PRO A 7 -38.83 -91.16 -86.89
C PRO A 7 -38.45 -90.61 -85.50
N ALA A 8 -38.64 -91.41 -84.39
CA ALA A 8 -38.44 -90.92 -83.03
C ALA A 8 -37.07 -91.26 -82.37
N GLY A 9 -36.10 -91.78 -83.09
CA GLY A 9 -34.91 -92.39 -82.49
C GLY A 9 -33.64 -91.53 -82.41
N TYR A 10 -33.62 -90.27 -82.99
CA TYR A 10 -32.34 -89.49 -83.08
C TYR A 10 -32.23 -88.23 -82.17
N LEU A 11 -33.16 -87.93 -81.34
CA LEU A 11 -33.07 -86.66 -80.49
C LEU A 11 -32.65 -86.90 -79.04
N GLU A 12 -32.55 -88.16 -78.52
CA GLU A 12 -32.17 -88.39 -77.14
C GLU A 12 -30.66 -88.40 -76.83
N LEU A 13 -29.79 -88.54 -77.82
CA LEU A 13 -28.34 -88.67 -77.57
C LEU A 13 -27.58 -87.36 -77.51
N ASP A 14 -28.13 -86.23 -77.96
CA ASP A 14 -27.43 -84.89 -77.91
C ASP A 14 -27.74 -84.09 -76.62
N GLU A 15 -28.88 -84.33 -75.94
CA GLU A 15 -29.21 -83.65 -74.62
C GLU A 15 -28.36 -84.19 -73.50
N ALA A 16 -28.01 -85.40 -73.46
CA ALA A 16 -27.19 -86.01 -72.40
C ALA A 16 -25.74 -85.53 -72.42
N ARG A 17 -25.20 -85.17 -73.55
CA ARG A 17 -23.82 -84.67 -73.72
C ARG A 17 -23.66 -83.18 -73.40
N ASN A 18 -24.69 -82.36 -73.63
CA ASN A 18 -24.70 -80.94 -73.27
C ASN A 18 -24.99 -80.75 -71.75
N ARG A 19 -25.77 -81.59 -71.11
CA ARG A 19 -26.03 -81.56 -69.68
C ARG A 19 -24.77 -81.84 -68.86
N ARG A 20 -23.94 -82.83 -69.28
CA ARG A 20 -22.63 -83.06 -68.64
C ARG A 20 -21.64 -81.88 -68.79
N LYS A 21 -21.60 -81.30 -69.96
CA LYS A 21 -20.72 -80.06 -70.14
C LYS A 21 -21.18 -78.87 -69.30
N ARG A 22 -22.49 -78.65 -69.16
CA ARG A 22 -23.04 -77.63 -68.32
C ARG A 22 -22.74 -77.81 -66.83
N ILE A 23 -22.80 -79.07 -66.39
CA ILE A 23 -22.47 -79.47 -65.00
C ILE A 23 -20.98 -79.19 -64.68
N TRP A 24 -20.10 -79.55 -65.63
CA TRP A 24 -18.65 -79.26 -65.44
C TRP A 24 -18.33 -77.83 -65.54
N ILE A 25 -19.02 -76.99 -66.29
CA ILE A 25 -18.89 -75.60 -66.34
C ILE A 25 -19.37 -74.92 -64.99
N ILE A 26 -20.51 -75.38 -64.47
CA ILE A 26 -21.05 -74.89 -63.21
C ILE A 26 -20.13 -75.32 -62.05
N LEU A 27 -19.54 -76.50 -62.09
CA LEU A 27 -18.58 -76.97 -61.10
C LEU A 27 -17.29 -76.20 -61.13
N GLY A 28 -16.81 -75.90 -62.37
CA GLY A 28 -15.62 -75.03 -62.57
C GLY A 28 -15.81 -73.58 -62.12
N VAL A 29 -17.01 -73.02 -62.40
CA VAL A 29 -17.35 -71.64 -61.88
C VAL A 29 -17.49 -71.66 -60.37
N GLY A 30 -18.09 -72.73 -59.79
CA GLY A 30 -18.20 -72.92 -58.35
C GLY A 30 -16.84 -72.98 -57.67
N VAL A 31 -15.87 -73.70 -58.20
CA VAL A 31 -14.48 -73.77 -57.71
C VAL A 31 -13.75 -72.39 -57.80
N VAL A 32 -13.96 -71.67 -58.90
CA VAL A 32 -13.40 -70.36 -59.07
C VAL A 32 -14.02 -69.36 -58.10
N VAL A 33 -15.33 -69.40 -57.90
CA VAL A 33 -16.02 -68.52 -56.92
C VAL A 33 -15.59 -68.89 -55.49
N LEU A 34 -15.47 -70.18 -55.14
CA LEU A 34 -14.96 -70.62 -53.84
C LEU A 34 -13.48 -70.21 -53.67
N GLY A 35 -12.65 -70.33 -54.70
CA GLY A 35 -11.27 -69.85 -54.67
C GLY A 35 -11.16 -68.33 -54.50
N LEU A 36 -12.03 -67.57 -55.17
CA LEU A 36 -12.11 -66.13 -54.99
C LEU A 36 -12.61 -65.71 -53.60
N LEU A 37 -13.64 -66.47 -53.07
CA LEU A 37 -14.12 -66.28 -51.71
C LEU A 37 -13.05 -66.65 -50.67
N PHE A 38 -12.29 -67.73 -50.90
CA PHE A 38 -11.18 -68.14 -50.05
C PHE A 38 -10.04 -67.12 -50.08
N LEU A 39 -9.72 -66.56 -51.24
CA LEU A 39 -8.75 -65.44 -51.40
C LEU A 39 -9.26 -64.14 -50.73
N MET A 40 -10.55 -63.83 -50.79
CA MET A 40 -11.12 -62.71 -50.09
C MET A 40 -11.12 -62.91 -48.55
N MET A 41 -11.42 -64.12 -48.07
CA MET A 41 -11.36 -64.43 -46.63
C MET A 41 -9.93 -64.48 -46.07
N HIS A 42 -8.91 -64.73 -46.90
CA HIS A 42 -7.52 -64.75 -46.47
C HIS A 42 -6.78 -63.45 -46.74
N ARG A 43 -7.45 -62.37 -47.24
CA ARG A 43 -6.89 -61.03 -47.15
C ARG A 43 -6.80 -60.65 -45.70
N LYS A 44 -5.59 -60.82 -45.12
CA LYS A 44 -5.27 -60.24 -43.78
C LYS A 44 -5.61 -58.77 -43.86
N ALA A 45 -6.53 -58.30 -43.00
CA ALA A 45 -6.77 -56.90 -42.77
C ALA A 45 -5.41 -56.23 -42.48
N PRO A 46 -5.09 -55.07 -43.06
CA PRO A 46 -3.88 -54.33 -42.65
C PRO A 46 -3.92 -54.17 -41.12
N PRO A 47 -2.78 -54.32 -40.43
CA PRO A 47 -2.73 -54.10 -38.98
C PRO A 47 -3.33 -52.71 -38.71
N PRO A 48 -4.18 -52.58 -37.62
CA PRO A 48 -4.69 -51.26 -37.26
C PRO A 48 -3.50 -50.33 -37.11
N VAL A 49 -3.46 -49.25 -37.90
CA VAL A 49 -2.53 -48.16 -37.73
C VAL A 49 -2.82 -47.71 -36.28
N ALA A 50 -1.86 -47.93 -35.38
CA ALA A 50 -1.92 -47.36 -34.06
C ALA A 50 -1.94 -45.83 -34.27
N THR A 51 -3.13 -45.23 -34.36
CA THR A 51 -3.33 -43.80 -34.22
C THR A 51 -2.83 -43.49 -32.85
N ASP A 52 -1.70 -42.81 -32.77
CA ASP A 52 -1.16 -42.26 -31.54
C ASP A 52 -2.20 -41.23 -31.07
N THR A 53 -3.22 -41.74 -30.36
CA THR A 53 -4.38 -40.96 -29.86
C THR A 53 -4.03 -40.17 -28.60
N ALA A 54 -2.75 -39.77 -28.50
CA ALA A 54 -2.38 -38.87 -27.42
C ALA A 54 -3.19 -37.59 -27.55
N PRO A 55 -4.00 -37.22 -26.53
CA PRO A 55 -4.80 -36.00 -26.58
C PRO A 55 -3.89 -34.76 -26.74
N SER A 56 -4.29 -33.85 -27.63
CA SER A 56 -3.61 -32.58 -27.76
C SER A 56 -3.99 -31.69 -26.57
N VAL A 57 -2.99 -31.16 -25.88
CA VAL A 57 -3.18 -30.31 -24.73
C VAL A 57 -2.41 -29.00 -24.89
N THR A 58 -3.02 -27.90 -24.53
CA THR A 58 -2.37 -26.60 -24.51
C THR A 58 -1.38 -26.55 -23.33
N VAL A 59 -0.14 -26.21 -23.63
CA VAL A 59 0.94 -26.15 -22.64
C VAL A 59 1.54 -24.75 -22.66
N ILE A 60 1.78 -24.19 -21.49
CA ILE A 60 2.46 -22.91 -21.32
C ILE A 60 3.69 -23.09 -20.43
N VAL A 61 4.66 -22.19 -20.61
CA VAL A 61 5.75 -21.97 -19.66
C VAL A 61 5.44 -20.66 -18.95
N PRO A 62 5.01 -20.68 -17.67
CA PRO A 62 4.44 -19.51 -17.02
C PRO A 62 5.40 -18.33 -16.89
N GLY A 63 6.70 -18.57 -16.90
CA GLY A 63 7.69 -17.54 -16.61
C GLY A 63 7.62 -17.10 -15.13
N ARG A 64 8.26 -15.97 -14.82
CA ARG A 64 8.14 -15.29 -13.54
C ARG A 64 7.64 -13.89 -13.79
N HIS A 65 6.61 -13.50 -13.09
CA HIS A 65 6.01 -12.17 -13.16
C HIS A 65 6.19 -11.48 -11.82
N SER A 66 6.66 -10.24 -11.87
CA SER A 66 6.76 -9.39 -10.69
C SER A 66 5.37 -8.93 -10.28
N ILE A 67 4.85 -9.51 -9.21
CA ILE A 67 3.53 -9.18 -8.66
C ILE A 67 3.72 -8.53 -7.31
N THR A 68 3.10 -7.36 -7.15
CA THR A 68 3.00 -6.70 -5.86
C THR A 68 1.82 -7.31 -5.10
N THR A 69 2.11 -8.06 -4.06
CA THR A 69 1.06 -8.58 -3.16
C THR A 69 0.39 -7.41 -2.45
N GLN A 70 -0.94 -7.35 -2.49
CA GLN A 70 -1.72 -6.38 -1.72
C GLN A 70 -2.13 -6.99 -0.38
N ILE A 71 -1.78 -6.31 0.70
CA ILE A 71 -2.12 -6.73 2.06
C ILE A 71 -3.27 -5.86 2.54
N PRO A 72 -4.47 -6.43 2.76
CA PRO A 72 -5.59 -5.67 3.29
C PRO A 72 -5.34 -5.31 4.75
N ALA A 73 -5.63 -4.06 5.10
CA ALA A 73 -5.51 -3.54 6.44
C ALA A 73 -6.65 -2.57 6.74
N VAL A 74 -6.94 -2.39 8.02
CA VAL A 74 -7.89 -1.39 8.50
C VAL A 74 -7.25 -0.59 9.62
N GLY A 75 -7.65 0.66 9.75
CA GLY A 75 -7.08 1.51 10.79
C GLY A 75 -7.82 2.81 11.01
N ASN A 76 -7.27 3.62 11.91
CA ASN A 76 -7.81 4.93 12.26
C ASN A 76 -7.04 6.02 11.53
N ILE A 77 -7.77 6.99 11.00
CA ILE A 77 -7.20 8.21 10.42
C ILE A 77 -6.82 9.14 11.57
N GLY A 78 -5.60 9.69 11.52
CA GLY A 78 -5.12 10.69 12.47
C GLY A 78 -4.31 11.77 11.78
N ALA A 79 -3.96 12.82 12.53
CA ALA A 79 -2.94 13.75 12.07
C ALA A 79 -1.56 13.08 12.21
N ARG A 80 -0.73 13.16 11.17
CA ARG A 80 0.63 12.61 11.23
C ARG A 80 1.45 13.22 12.37
N ARG A 81 1.29 14.53 12.58
CA ARG A 81 1.85 15.27 13.73
C ARG A 81 0.73 16.10 14.35
N ASP A 82 0.21 15.61 15.43
CA ASP A 82 -0.80 16.29 16.24
C ASP A 82 -0.09 17.16 17.26
N MET A 83 -0.29 18.47 17.14
CA MET A 83 0.35 19.49 17.97
C MET A 83 -0.67 20.04 18.95
N PRO A 84 -0.63 19.61 20.23
CA PRO A 84 -1.44 20.23 21.27
C PRO A 84 -0.88 21.62 21.60
N VAL A 85 -1.74 22.62 21.63
CA VAL A 85 -1.42 24.01 21.97
C VAL A 85 -2.18 24.38 23.25
N GLY A 86 -1.45 24.69 24.29
CA GLY A 86 -1.98 25.12 25.59
C GLY A 86 -1.47 26.48 26.01
N VAL A 87 -1.63 26.82 27.27
CA VAL A 87 -1.16 28.07 27.88
C VAL A 87 0.32 27.95 28.24
N ALA A 88 1.15 28.83 27.66
CA ALA A 88 2.59 28.86 27.93
C ALA A 88 3.01 29.85 29.02
N GLY A 89 2.08 30.68 29.52
CA GLY A 89 2.30 31.71 30.55
C GLY A 89 1.47 31.51 31.79
N GLU A 90 1.21 32.59 32.52
CA GLU A 90 0.46 32.60 33.80
C GLU A 90 -1.03 32.23 33.61
N GLY A 91 -1.57 32.34 32.39
CA GLY A 91 -3.00 32.18 32.11
C GLY A 91 -3.80 33.45 32.44
N GLY A 92 -5.11 33.28 32.50
CA GLY A 92 -6.06 34.36 32.76
C GLY A 92 -7.38 34.17 32.03
N ILE A 93 -8.20 35.22 31.94
CA ILE A 93 -9.46 35.20 31.19
C ILE A 93 -9.17 35.30 29.69
N VAL A 94 -9.72 34.40 28.91
CA VAL A 94 -9.65 34.47 27.43
C VAL A 94 -10.51 35.61 26.93
N ARG A 95 -9.91 36.62 26.36
CA ARG A 95 -10.59 37.80 25.81
C ARG A 95 -11.26 37.54 24.47
N ALA A 96 -10.56 36.80 23.60
CA ALA A 96 -11.04 36.49 22.26
C ALA A 96 -10.40 35.19 21.74
N VAL A 97 -11.18 34.43 20.98
CA VAL A 97 -10.72 33.26 20.19
C VAL A 97 -10.85 33.68 18.73
N LEU A 98 -9.77 33.51 17.95
CA LEU A 98 -9.64 34.06 16.60
C LEU A 98 -9.72 33.00 15.49
N VAL A 99 -9.83 31.72 15.86
CA VAL A 99 -9.81 30.59 14.91
C VAL A 99 -10.83 29.54 15.32
N GLU A 100 -11.38 28.86 14.31
CA GLU A 100 -12.32 27.76 14.48
C GLU A 100 -11.73 26.44 13.96
N PRO A 101 -12.23 25.26 14.40
CA PRO A 101 -11.89 23.98 13.82
C PRO A 101 -12.11 24.00 12.30
N GLY A 102 -11.14 23.43 11.55
CA GLY A 102 -11.14 23.45 10.08
C GLY A 102 -10.42 24.66 9.47
N THR A 103 -9.97 25.65 10.30
CA THR A 103 -9.22 26.81 9.80
C THR A 103 -7.76 26.46 9.59
N TRP A 104 -7.18 26.91 8.49
CA TRP A 104 -5.73 26.86 8.27
C TRP A 104 -5.02 28.03 8.93
N VAL A 105 -3.96 27.75 9.68
CA VAL A 105 -3.17 28.73 10.41
C VAL A 105 -1.70 28.69 10.00
N LYS A 106 -1.04 29.86 10.09
CA LYS A 106 0.40 29.99 9.88
C LYS A 106 1.17 29.83 11.19
N ALA A 107 2.44 29.45 11.11
CA ALA A 107 3.32 29.45 12.27
C ALA A 107 3.36 30.85 12.91
N GLY A 108 3.24 30.92 14.26
CA GLY A 108 3.19 32.17 15.01
C GLY A 108 1.86 32.93 14.97
N GLN A 109 0.87 32.46 14.17
CA GLN A 109 -0.46 33.09 14.15
C GLN A 109 -1.13 33.00 15.51
N VAL A 110 -1.76 34.10 15.96
CA VAL A 110 -2.51 34.15 17.21
C VAL A 110 -3.81 33.37 17.05
N LEU A 111 -4.06 32.42 17.95
CA LEU A 111 -5.25 31.57 18.00
C LEU A 111 -6.26 32.12 19.00
N ALA A 112 -5.76 32.55 20.16
CA ALA A 112 -6.57 33.19 21.21
C ALA A 112 -5.73 34.22 21.96
N VAL A 113 -6.40 35.17 22.54
CA VAL A 113 -5.81 36.27 23.35
C VAL A 113 -6.32 36.16 24.77
N VAL A 114 -5.40 36.03 25.70
CA VAL A 114 -5.70 36.12 27.15
C VAL A 114 -5.62 37.59 27.58
N ASP A 115 -6.47 37.99 28.53
CA ASP A 115 -6.44 39.36 29.07
C ASP A 115 -5.06 39.66 29.67
N ARG A 116 -4.49 40.76 29.24
CA ARG A 116 -3.14 41.25 29.58
C ARG A 116 -3.15 42.62 30.20
N SER A 117 -4.31 43.14 30.61
CA SER A 117 -4.48 44.51 31.11
C SER A 117 -3.56 44.77 32.31
N VAL A 118 -3.48 43.87 33.29
CA VAL A 118 -2.61 43.98 34.47
C VAL A 118 -1.14 43.97 34.07
N GLN A 119 -0.72 43.05 33.22
CA GLN A 119 0.68 42.90 32.80
C GLN A 119 1.15 44.11 31.96
N VAL A 120 0.25 44.70 31.18
CA VAL A 120 0.55 45.96 30.43
C VAL A 120 0.78 47.10 31.38
N GLN A 121 -0.05 47.29 32.44
CA GLN A 121 0.18 48.34 33.44
C GLN A 121 1.51 48.14 34.19
N GLN A 122 1.86 46.91 34.50
CA GLN A 122 3.12 46.56 35.14
C GLN A 122 4.31 46.88 34.20
N ALA A 123 4.19 46.60 32.91
CA ALA A 123 5.20 47.02 31.92
C ALA A 123 5.35 48.53 31.82
N ASN A 124 4.24 49.29 31.90
CA ASN A 124 4.28 50.77 31.91
C ASN A 124 5.01 51.30 33.17
N ALA A 125 4.79 50.70 34.34
CA ALA A 125 5.51 51.06 35.56
C ALA A 125 7.04 50.81 35.43
N LEU A 126 7.42 49.67 34.86
CA LEU A 126 8.82 49.36 34.59
C LEU A 126 9.44 50.30 33.53
N ALA A 127 8.67 50.74 32.54
CA ALA A 127 9.12 51.75 31.59
C ALA A 127 9.40 53.12 32.27
N ALA A 128 8.58 53.51 33.22
CA ALA A 128 8.82 54.71 34.04
C ALA A 128 10.11 54.56 34.88
N SER A 129 10.35 53.37 35.46
CA SER A 129 11.61 53.10 36.21
C SER A 129 12.85 53.20 35.34
N ILE A 130 12.78 52.80 34.04
CA ILE A 130 13.87 53.00 33.10
C ILE A 130 14.11 54.50 32.89
N ALA A 131 13.07 55.31 32.69
CA ALA A 131 13.19 56.73 32.49
C ALA A 131 13.86 57.40 33.72
N GLN A 132 13.50 57.03 34.94
CA GLN A 132 14.14 57.51 36.18
C GLN A 132 15.63 57.14 36.22
N ALA A 133 15.97 55.85 36.00
CA ALA A 133 17.36 55.39 36.02
C ALA A 133 18.22 56.08 34.98
N ARG A 134 17.66 56.36 33.79
CA ARG A 134 18.36 57.13 32.73
C ARG A 134 18.60 58.58 33.12
N ALA A 135 17.65 59.26 33.80
CA ALA A 135 17.83 60.60 34.29
C ALA A 135 18.95 60.66 35.37
N ASP A 136 19.00 59.65 36.26
CA ASP A 136 20.06 59.53 37.29
C ASP A 136 21.44 59.30 36.61
N ALA A 137 21.52 58.48 35.57
CA ALA A 137 22.74 58.23 34.81
C ALA A 137 23.22 59.50 34.06
N GLU A 138 22.29 60.25 33.50
CA GLU A 138 22.60 61.52 32.82
C GLU A 138 23.09 62.61 33.82
N LEU A 139 22.45 62.66 35.03
CA LEU A 139 22.94 63.54 36.09
C LEU A 139 24.37 63.16 36.55
N ALA A 140 24.64 61.86 36.72
CA ALA A 140 25.95 61.32 37.08
C ALA A 140 26.99 61.65 35.98
N ARG A 141 26.63 61.52 34.69
CA ARG A 141 27.45 61.87 33.52
C ARG A 141 27.76 63.32 33.52
N SER A 142 26.75 64.17 33.71
CA SER A 142 26.91 65.63 33.77
C SER A 142 27.87 66.09 34.91
N ASN A 143 27.73 65.47 36.10
CA ASN A 143 28.60 65.69 37.23
C ASN A 143 30.06 65.31 36.95
N LEU A 144 30.28 64.12 36.34
CA LEU A 144 31.60 63.65 35.89
C LEU A 144 32.23 64.66 34.87
N ASN A 145 31.45 65.05 33.86
CA ASN A 145 31.93 65.99 32.83
C ASN A 145 32.35 67.36 33.43
N ARG A 146 31.55 67.88 34.37
CA ARG A 146 31.92 69.15 35.11
C ARG A 146 33.20 68.93 35.93
N ALA A 147 33.33 67.81 36.63
CA ALA A 147 34.53 67.50 37.41
C ALA A 147 35.78 67.39 36.52
N LYS A 148 35.67 66.72 35.35
CA LYS A 148 36.77 66.61 34.39
C LYS A 148 37.21 67.96 33.85
N ALA A 149 36.30 68.94 33.61
CA ALA A 149 36.63 70.29 33.17
C ALA A 149 37.40 71.10 34.23
N LEU A 150 37.18 70.81 35.52
CA LEU A 150 37.82 71.48 36.64
C LEU A 150 39.16 70.87 37.08
N VAL A 151 39.52 69.70 36.67
CA VAL A 151 40.80 69.02 36.98
C VAL A 151 41.98 69.80 36.39
N SER A 152 41.85 70.33 35.16
CA SER A 152 42.88 71.04 34.50
C SER A 152 43.27 72.37 35.25
N SER A 153 42.37 72.86 36.09
CA SER A 153 42.58 74.07 36.90
C SER A 153 43.06 73.74 38.34
N GLY A 154 43.32 72.45 38.67
CA GLY A 154 43.84 72.01 39.95
C GLY A 154 42.85 72.01 41.13
N PHE A 155 41.55 72.28 40.88
CA PHE A 155 40.54 72.43 41.94
C PHE A 155 39.90 71.10 42.38
N ILE A 156 40.15 70.02 41.66
CA ILE A 156 39.56 68.73 41.95
C ILE A 156 40.65 67.65 41.94
N SER A 157 40.62 66.68 42.88
CA SER A 157 41.56 65.54 42.98
C SER A 157 41.24 64.44 41.97
N LYS A 158 42.26 63.64 41.65
CA LYS A 158 42.05 62.44 40.81
C LYS A 158 41.11 61.48 41.44
N ALA A 159 41.14 61.27 42.78
CA ALA A 159 40.25 60.44 43.53
C ALA A 159 38.77 60.87 43.42
N ASP A 160 38.49 62.18 43.34
CA ASP A 160 37.13 62.68 43.11
C ASP A 160 36.64 62.33 41.70
N ILE A 161 37.47 62.34 40.68
CA ILE A 161 37.13 61.93 39.32
C ILE A 161 36.78 60.42 39.32
N ASP A 162 37.61 59.58 39.93
CA ASP A 162 37.42 58.15 40.02
C ASP A 162 36.10 57.86 40.79
N ALA A 163 35.77 58.59 41.83
CA ALA A 163 34.49 58.49 42.54
C ALA A 163 33.29 58.86 41.64
N LYS A 164 33.39 59.95 40.86
CA LYS A 164 32.32 60.32 39.89
C LYS A 164 32.18 59.33 38.74
N GLN A 165 33.28 58.77 38.27
CA GLN A 165 33.27 57.74 37.27
C GLN A 165 32.55 56.48 37.82
N SER A 166 32.90 56.01 39.04
CA SER A 166 32.26 54.91 39.67
C SER A 166 30.75 55.17 39.90
N ALA A 167 30.38 56.42 40.26
CA ALA A 167 28.96 56.80 40.39
C ALA A 167 28.19 56.69 39.03
N LEU A 168 28.82 57.11 37.92
CA LEU A 168 28.22 56.95 36.57
C LEU A 168 28.11 55.49 36.19
N ASP A 169 29.14 54.70 36.44
CA ASP A 169 29.15 53.28 36.15
C ASP A 169 28.04 52.55 36.92
N GLY A 170 27.88 52.88 38.21
CA GLY A 170 26.79 52.36 39.04
C GLY A 170 25.41 52.82 38.56
N ALA A 171 25.26 54.07 38.06
CA ALA A 171 24.00 54.54 37.46
C ALA A 171 23.67 53.84 36.17
N ASN A 172 24.67 53.60 35.28
CA ASN A 172 24.50 52.87 34.05
C ASN A 172 24.10 51.38 34.33
N ALA A 173 24.68 50.78 35.35
CA ALA A 173 24.30 49.43 35.78
C ALA A 173 22.82 49.38 36.22
N ARG A 174 22.31 50.41 36.94
CA ARG A 174 20.89 50.50 37.30
C ARG A 174 19.97 50.61 36.08
N VAL A 175 20.36 51.36 35.04
CA VAL A 175 19.63 51.41 33.77
C VAL A 175 19.54 50.02 33.16
N ALA A 176 20.67 49.29 33.07
CA ALA A 176 20.71 47.95 32.51
C ALA A 176 19.78 46.95 33.27
N VAL A 177 19.73 47.04 34.59
CA VAL A 177 18.83 46.25 35.43
C VAL A 177 17.36 46.55 35.12
N ALA A 178 16.98 47.85 35.09
CA ALA A 178 15.63 48.31 34.80
C ALA A 178 15.16 47.85 33.41
N GLU A 179 16.04 47.94 32.39
CA GLU A 179 15.77 47.48 31.04
C GLU A 179 15.61 45.95 30.98
N ALA A 180 16.39 45.17 31.74
CA ALA A 180 16.24 43.72 31.81
C ALA A 180 14.90 43.34 32.42
N GLN A 181 14.45 43.98 33.50
CA GLN A 181 13.13 43.75 34.09
C GLN A 181 11.98 44.07 33.15
N PHE A 182 12.08 45.19 32.39
CA PHE A 182 11.09 45.53 31.37
C PHE A 182 11.03 44.49 30.25
N ARG A 183 12.19 44.01 29.73
CA ARG A 183 12.26 42.96 28.72
C ARG A 183 11.61 41.64 29.23
N GLN A 184 11.86 41.30 30.50
CA GLN A 184 11.23 40.12 31.12
C GLN A 184 9.71 40.26 31.14
N GLN A 185 9.17 41.41 31.55
CA GLN A 185 7.73 41.67 31.57
C GLN A 185 7.13 41.64 30.16
N LYS A 186 7.81 42.23 29.19
CA LYS A 186 7.37 42.19 27.78
C LYS A 186 7.30 40.76 27.22
N ALA A 187 8.26 39.90 27.60
CA ALA A 187 8.24 38.50 27.21
C ALA A 187 7.06 37.77 27.92
N ALA A 188 6.74 38.08 29.16
CA ALA A 188 5.58 37.54 29.85
C ALA A 188 4.26 37.92 29.17
N ILE A 189 4.10 39.18 28.76
CA ILE A 189 2.94 39.65 27.96
C ILE A 189 2.83 38.89 26.64
N GLY A 190 3.95 38.64 25.94
CA GLY A 190 3.94 37.89 24.67
C GLY A 190 3.45 36.46 24.79
N ARG A 191 3.62 35.84 25.97
CA ARG A 191 3.11 34.47 26.26
C ARG A 191 1.61 34.40 26.51
N LEU A 192 0.93 35.54 26.71
CA LEU A 192 -0.53 35.61 26.84
C LEU A 192 -1.26 35.56 25.50
N ASP A 193 -0.55 35.75 24.39
CA ASP A 193 -1.04 35.40 23.05
C ASP A 193 -0.80 33.91 22.82
N ILE A 194 -1.86 33.11 22.75
CA ILE A 194 -1.78 31.69 22.42
C ILE A 194 -1.56 31.58 20.90
N ARG A 195 -0.41 31.08 20.49
CA ARG A 195 0.03 31.07 19.08
C ARG A 195 0.23 29.67 18.55
N ALA A 196 -0.01 29.48 17.24
CA ALA A 196 0.27 28.24 16.55
C ALA A 196 1.79 27.99 16.50
N PRO A 197 2.29 26.84 16.99
CA PRO A 197 3.72 26.52 16.94
C PRO A 197 4.21 26.25 15.50
N THR A 198 3.33 25.74 14.65
CA THR A 198 3.60 25.43 13.24
C THR A 198 2.42 25.85 12.37
N ALA A 199 2.63 25.96 11.07
CA ALA A 199 1.53 26.06 10.12
C ALA A 199 0.77 24.72 10.06
N GLY A 200 -0.55 24.77 9.92
CA GLY A 200 -1.37 23.57 9.86
C GLY A 200 -2.87 23.82 9.94
N LEU A 201 -3.61 22.73 10.03
CA LEU A 201 -5.07 22.73 10.14
C LEU A 201 -5.48 22.60 11.61
N VAL A 202 -6.34 23.51 12.10
CA VAL A 202 -6.93 23.40 13.44
C VAL A 202 -7.92 22.22 13.46
N LEU A 203 -7.67 21.24 14.33
CA LEU A 203 -8.50 20.04 14.45
C LEU A 203 -9.60 20.24 15.51
N THR A 204 -9.21 20.76 16.68
CA THR A 204 -10.13 20.97 17.79
C THR A 204 -9.86 22.30 18.47
N ARG A 205 -10.90 22.88 19.04
CA ARG A 205 -10.89 24.08 19.89
C ARG A 205 -11.65 23.73 21.18
N ASN A 206 -10.92 23.76 22.30
CA ASN A 206 -11.45 23.44 23.62
C ASN A 206 -11.36 24.67 24.54
N VAL A 207 -11.60 25.84 24.01
CA VAL A 207 -11.55 27.12 24.73
C VAL A 207 -12.56 28.09 24.17
N GLU A 208 -13.22 28.85 25.07
CA GLU A 208 -14.20 29.88 24.74
C GLU A 208 -13.78 31.24 25.26
N ALA A 209 -14.26 32.32 24.63
CA ALA A 209 -14.11 33.65 25.13
C ALA A 209 -14.83 33.81 26.49
N GLY A 210 -14.17 34.46 27.47
CA GLY A 210 -14.65 34.57 28.84
C GLY A 210 -14.21 33.43 29.75
N GLN A 211 -13.67 32.33 29.24
CA GLN A 211 -13.18 31.21 30.03
C GLN A 211 -11.85 31.57 30.70
N VAL A 212 -11.65 31.10 31.96
CA VAL A 212 -10.38 31.18 32.67
C VAL A 212 -9.51 29.99 32.25
N VAL A 213 -8.29 30.26 31.81
CA VAL A 213 -7.30 29.25 31.38
C VAL A 213 -6.00 29.39 32.18
N SER A 214 -5.34 28.27 32.42
CA SER A 214 -4.07 28.18 33.12
C SER A 214 -3.16 27.12 32.47
N PRO A 215 -1.88 27.03 32.85
CA PRO A 215 -1.00 25.96 32.35
C PRO A 215 -1.56 24.54 32.60
N GLY A 216 -2.42 24.35 33.61
CA GLY A 216 -3.08 23.07 33.92
C GLY A 216 -4.35 22.80 33.12
N SER A 217 -4.83 23.72 32.29
CA SER A 217 -6.08 23.55 31.51
C SER A 217 -5.96 22.56 30.33
N GLY A 218 -4.78 21.99 30.10
CA GLY A 218 -4.55 21.05 29.00
C GLY A 218 -4.44 21.72 27.63
N ALA A 219 -4.70 20.96 26.58
CA ALA A 219 -4.66 21.46 25.22
C ALA A 219 -5.91 22.27 24.87
N LEU A 220 -5.75 23.54 24.60
CA LEU A 220 -6.82 24.45 24.17
C LEU A 220 -7.13 24.29 22.68
N PHE A 221 -6.10 24.00 21.88
CA PHE A 221 -6.22 23.69 20.45
C PHE A 221 -5.40 22.44 20.12
N ARG A 222 -5.79 21.74 19.07
CA ARG A 222 -4.98 20.71 18.43
C ARG A 222 -4.82 21.05 16.96
N ILE A 223 -3.61 21.00 16.47
CA ILE A 223 -3.27 21.40 15.08
C ILE A 223 -2.59 20.23 14.37
N ALA A 224 -3.12 19.84 13.22
CA ALA A 224 -2.40 18.95 12.31
C ALA A 224 -1.30 19.75 11.61
N SER A 225 -0.05 19.50 11.97
CA SER A 225 1.10 20.17 11.35
C SER A 225 1.11 19.91 9.85
N GLU A 226 1.25 20.98 9.04
CA GLU A 226 1.22 20.95 7.58
C GLU A 226 -0.06 20.35 6.98
N GLY A 227 -1.08 20.06 7.79
CA GLY A 227 -2.30 19.37 7.37
C GLY A 227 -2.08 17.91 6.97
N LYS A 228 -0.90 17.34 7.19
CA LYS A 228 -0.60 15.95 6.85
C LYS A 228 -1.38 14.98 7.72
N MET A 229 -2.04 14.04 7.06
CA MET A 229 -2.79 12.97 7.71
C MET A 229 -2.04 11.65 7.62
N GLU A 230 -2.43 10.70 8.44
CA GLU A 230 -1.94 9.32 8.36
C GLU A 230 -3.07 8.34 8.66
N LEU A 231 -2.95 7.15 8.10
CA LEU A 231 -3.70 5.99 8.55
C LEU A 231 -2.80 5.15 9.47
N GLN A 232 -3.28 4.87 10.66
CA GLN A 232 -2.66 3.93 11.59
C GLN A 232 -3.30 2.56 11.35
N ALA A 233 -2.79 1.84 10.34
CA ALA A 233 -3.28 0.54 9.94
C ALA A 233 -2.73 -0.56 10.84
N ARG A 234 -3.56 -1.54 11.21
CA ARG A 234 -3.16 -2.69 12.02
C ARG A 234 -2.96 -3.90 11.13
N LEU A 235 -1.81 -4.54 11.28
CA LEU A 235 -1.40 -5.72 10.51
C LEU A 235 -0.94 -6.82 11.45
N GLY A 236 -1.25 -8.07 11.09
CA GLY A 236 -0.73 -9.23 11.80
C GLY A 236 0.79 -9.39 11.65
N GLU A 237 1.43 -10.09 12.56
CA GLU A 237 2.90 -10.27 12.61
C GLU A 237 3.47 -10.83 11.29
N GLY A 238 2.78 -11.80 10.67
CA GLY A 238 3.21 -12.39 9.39
C GLY A 238 3.15 -11.41 8.21
N ASP A 239 2.18 -10.50 8.22
CA ASP A 239 2.01 -9.48 7.18
C ASP A 239 3.01 -8.33 7.35
N LEU A 240 3.34 -7.99 8.60
CA LEU A 240 4.32 -6.96 8.90
C LEU A 240 5.70 -7.25 8.32
N GLN A 241 6.10 -8.53 8.24
CA GLN A 241 7.39 -8.92 7.65
C GLN A 241 7.48 -8.64 6.15
N ARG A 242 6.33 -8.52 5.48
CA ARG A 242 6.24 -8.27 4.03
C ARG A 242 6.15 -6.79 3.68
N VAL A 243 5.84 -5.94 4.66
CA VAL A 243 5.71 -4.48 4.48
C VAL A 243 7.02 -3.78 4.85
N HIS A 244 7.42 -2.80 4.06
CA HIS A 244 8.62 -2.01 4.28
C HIS A 244 8.31 -0.52 4.31
N VAL A 245 9.16 0.27 4.94
CA VAL A 245 9.08 1.74 4.82
C VAL A 245 9.29 2.11 3.35
N GLY A 246 8.39 2.92 2.79
CA GLY A 246 8.34 3.24 1.37
C GLY A 246 7.35 2.38 0.57
N SER A 247 6.76 1.31 1.15
CA SER A 247 5.71 0.54 0.48
C SER A 247 4.54 1.44 0.08
N PRO A 248 4.04 1.34 -1.16
CA PRO A 248 2.86 2.07 -1.60
C PRO A 248 1.62 1.52 -0.89
N ALA A 249 0.64 2.37 -0.67
CA ALA A 249 -0.64 1.97 -0.13
C ALA A 249 -1.77 2.76 -0.77
N THR A 250 -2.94 2.14 -0.86
CA THR A 250 -4.18 2.81 -1.28
C THR A 250 -5.15 2.80 -0.13
N VAL A 251 -5.59 3.98 0.30
CA VAL A 251 -6.49 4.13 1.45
C VAL A 251 -7.86 4.58 1.00
N THR A 252 -8.88 3.89 1.49
CA THR A 252 -10.29 4.19 1.19
C THR A 252 -11.02 4.49 2.52
N PRO A 253 -11.39 5.75 2.79
CA PRO A 253 -12.15 6.12 3.98
C PRO A 253 -13.53 5.45 3.97
N VAL A 254 -13.99 5.01 5.15
CA VAL A 254 -15.32 4.39 5.29
C VAL A 254 -16.43 5.33 4.82
N GLY A 255 -17.38 4.79 4.08
CA GLY A 255 -18.52 5.56 3.52
C GLY A 255 -18.19 6.32 2.22
N THR A 256 -17.01 6.11 1.65
CA THR A 256 -16.63 6.70 0.35
C THR A 256 -16.08 5.64 -0.60
N THR A 257 -16.07 5.96 -1.89
CA THR A 257 -15.36 5.16 -2.93
C THR A 257 -14.01 5.78 -3.32
N LEU A 258 -13.61 6.84 -2.60
CA LEU A 258 -12.41 7.61 -2.92
C LEU A 258 -11.16 6.82 -2.52
N LYS A 259 -10.33 6.50 -3.50
CA LYS A 259 -9.02 5.86 -3.30
C LYS A 259 -7.94 6.94 -3.18
N ILE A 260 -7.32 7.05 -2.02
CA ILE A 260 -6.28 8.04 -1.72
C ILE A 260 -4.93 7.31 -1.69
N PRO A 261 -3.98 7.68 -2.57
CA PRO A 261 -2.65 7.08 -2.54
C PRO A 261 -1.90 7.54 -1.29
N GLY A 262 -1.19 6.61 -0.66
CA GLY A 262 -0.36 6.83 0.50
C GLY A 262 0.94 6.06 0.42
N THR A 263 1.83 6.31 1.38
CA THR A 263 3.12 5.62 1.49
C THR A 263 3.37 5.26 2.94
N VAL A 264 3.82 4.04 3.19
CA VAL A 264 4.26 3.61 4.52
C VAL A 264 5.50 4.42 4.92
N TRP A 265 5.37 5.24 5.97
CA TRP A 265 6.48 6.05 6.46
C TRP A 265 7.07 5.52 7.77
N GLN A 266 6.31 4.70 8.50
CA GLN A 266 6.76 4.07 9.75
C GLN A 266 6.05 2.74 9.98
N ILE A 267 6.80 1.78 10.49
CA ILE A 267 6.29 0.50 11.01
C ILE A 267 6.62 0.48 12.49
N SER A 268 5.62 0.19 13.34
CA SER A 268 5.84 0.10 14.78
C SER A 268 6.88 -0.99 15.09
N PRO A 269 7.91 -0.70 15.89
CA PRO A 269 8.86 -1.69 16.34
C PRO A 269 8.28 -2.65 17.39
N VAL A 270 7.09 -2.34 17.91
CA VAL A 270 6.43 -3.11 18.98
C VAL A 270 5.18 -3.76 18.41
N ILE A 271 5.04 -5.05 18.66
CA ILE A 271 3.83 -5.83 18.41
C ILE A 271 3.04 -5.93 19.72
N ASP A 272 1.77 -5.65 19.67
CA ASP A 272 0.86 -5.81 20.80
C ASP A 272 0.74 -7.32 21.15
N PRO A 273 1.17 -7.75 22.34
CA PRO A 273 1.17 -9.16 22.72
C PRO A 273 -0.23 -9.75 22.85
N THR A 274 -1.25 -8.91 23.06
CA THR A 274 -2.63 -9.35 23.28
C THR A 274 -3.29 -9.81 21.98
N ASN A 275 -3.09 -9.08 20.89
CA ASN A 275 -3.72 -9.34 19.60
C ASN A 275 -2.73 -9.72 18.50
N ARG A 276 -1.41 -9.72 18.78
CA ARG A 276 -0.30 -10.00 17.85
C ARG A 276 -0.33 -9.13 16.59
N GLN A 277 -0.73 -7.89 16.75
CA GLN A 277 -0.77 -6.90 15.67
C GLN A 277 0.28 -5.82 15.91
N GLY A 278 0.86 -5.33 14.82
CA GLY A 278 1.66 -4.12 14.81
C GLY A 278 0.97 -3.02 14.02
N VAL A 279 1.37 -1.78 14.27
CA VAL A 279 0.83 -0.61 13.59
C VAL A 279 1.75 -0.19 12.45
N VAL A 280 1.20 -0.11 11.25
CA VAL A 280 1.83 0.49 10.09
C VAL A 280 1.22 1.87 9.89
N ARG A 281 2.07 2.89 9.82
CA ARG A 281 1.65 4.27 9.60
C ARG A 281 1.83 4.65 8.15
N ILE A 282 0.74 4.99 7.50
CA ILE A 282 0.67 5.34 6.08
C ILE A 282 0.44 6.85 5.98
N GLU A 283 1.41 7.58 5.46
CA GLU A 283 1.27 9.01 5.20
C GLU A 283 0.30 9.26 4.06
N LEU A 284 -0.62 10.20 4.26
CA LEU A 284 -1.65 10.59 3.31
C LEU A 284 -1.57 12.09 3.01
N PRO A 285 -1.72 12.51 1.75
CA PRO A 285 -1.89 13.91 1.42
C PRO A 285 -3.18 14.44 2.06
N TYR A 286 -3.23 15.75 2.31
CA TYR A 286 -4.45 16.36 2.81
C TYR A 286 -5.63 16.15 1.85
N ASN A 287 -6.73 15.69 2.41
CA ASN A 287 -8.00 15.57 1.71
C ASN A 287 -9.15 15.81 2.69
N ASN A 288 -10.19 16.53 2.29
CA ASN A 288 -11.36 16.83 3.12
C ASN A 288 -12.15 15.58 3.55
N ALA A 289 -12.01 14.46 2.83
CA ALA A 289 -12.61 13.18 3.20
C ALA A 289 -11.86 12.50 4.37
N LEU A 290 -10.61 12.91 4.64
CA LEU A 290 -9.80 12.38 5.75
C LEU A 290 -10.14 13.15 7.03
N ARG A 291 -10.99 12.57 7.86
CA ARG A 291 -11.33 13.15 9.16
C ARG A 291 -10.59 12.41 10.26
N PRO A 292 -9.71 13.08 11.03
CA PRO A 292 -9.09 12.48 12.20
C PRO A 292 -10.12 11.85 13.15
N GLY A 293 -9.85 10.63 13.61
CA GLY A 293 -10.80 9.82 14.39
C GLY A 293 -11.66 8.88 13.54
N GLY A 294 -11.73 9.07 12.22
CA GLY A 294 -12.44 8.17 11.31
C GLY A 294 -11.68 6.88 11.03
N PHE A 295 -12.38 5.88 10.44
CA PHE A 295 -11.81 4.62 10.00
C PHE A 295 -11.59 4.61 8.49
N ALA A 296 -10.58 3.87 8.06
CA ALA A 296 -10.36 3.59 6.65
C ALA A 296 -9.84 2.16 6.44
N ALA A 297 -10.16 1.60 5.27
CA ALA A 297 -9.50 0.42 4.76
C ALA A 297 -8.27 0.84 3.95
N ALA A 298 -7.26 -0.02 3.95
CA ALA A 298 -6.05 0.17 3.15
C ALA A 298 -5.66 -1.12 2.46
N GLU A 299 -5.12 -0.99 1.27
CA GLU A 299 -4.41 -2.02 0.53
C GLU A 299 -2.93 -1.62 0.53
N VAL A 300 -2.11 -2.35 1.28
CA VAL A 300 -0.68 -2.03 1.45
C VAL A 300 0.14 -2.97 0.59
N GLY A 301 1.07 -2.43 -0.20
CA GLY A 301 1.99 -3.23 -1.00
C GLY A 301 2.94 -4.04 -0.12
N GLY A 302 2.82 -5.37 -0.18
CA GLY A 302 3.56 -6.34 0.63
C GLY A 302 4.80 -6.91 -0.05
N GLY A 303 5.52 -6.09 -0.82
CA GLY A 303 6.71 -6.51 -1.54
C GLY A 303 6.41 -7.00 -2.96
N VAL A 304 7.46 -7.03 -3.77
CA VAL A 304 7.42 -7.56 -5.14
C VAL A 304 7.94 -8.98 -5.09
N GLY A 305 7.09 -9.93 -5.41
CA GLY A 305 7.47 -11.33 -5.56
C GLY A 305 7.50 -11.72 -7.03
N ASP A 306 8.62 -12.30 -7.48
CA ASP A 306 8.66 -12.93 -8.80
C ASP A 306 8.04 -14.33 -8.69
N VAL A 307 6.77 -14.44 -9.04
CA VAL A 307 6.01 -15.69 -8.94
C VAL A 307 5.47 -16.10 -10.31
N PRO A 308 5.32 -17.41 -10.55
CA PRO A 308 4.64 -17.90 -11.75
C PRO A 308 3.16 -17.47 -11.76
N LEU A 309 2.68 -17.03 -12.92
CA LEU A 309 1.29 -16.69 -13.17
C LEU A 309 0.70 -17.72 -14.13
N LEU A 310 -0.42 -18.33 -13.75
CA LEU A 310 -1.12 -19.35 -14.52
C LEU A 310 -2.55 -18.90 -14.85
N PRO A 311 -3.08 -19.26 -16.00
CA PRO A 311 -4.52 -19.16 -16.25
C PRO A 311 -5.29 -19.95 -15.21
N GLU A 312 -6.47 -19.51 -14.82
CA GLU A 312 -7.33 -20.21 -13.86
C GLU A 312 -7.63 -21.66 -14.31
N SER A 313 -7.77 -21.88 -15.63
CA SER A 313 -7.99 -23.20 -16.23
C SER A 313 -6.85 -24.20 -16.04
N ALA A 314 -5.66 -23.74 -15.68
CA ALA A 314 -4.49 -24.60 -15.44
C ALA A 314 -4.44 -25.16 -14.00
N VAL A 315 -5.15 -24.51 -13.06
CA VAL A 315 -5.15 -24.89 -11.65
C VAL A 315 -6.38 -25.73 -11.35
N MET A 316 -6.16 -26.91 -10.82
CA MET A 316 -7.21 -27.83 -10.40
C MET A 316 -7.12 -28.10 -8.90
N SER A 317 -8.21 -28.59 -8.32
CA SER A 317 -8.30 -28.88 -6.90
C SER A 317 -8.82 -30.30 -6.66
N ASP A 318 -8.29 -30.97 -5.63
CA ASP A 318 -8.79 -32.22 -5.10
C ASP A 318 -8.78 -32.21 -3.57
N ASP A 319 -9.08 -33.35 -2.95
CA ASP A 319 -9.13 -33.50 -1.48
C ASP A 319 -7.80 -33.19 -0.78
N LYS A 320 -6.68 -33.19 -1.52
CA LYS A 320 -5.33 -32.89 -1.00
C LYS A 320 -4.89 -31.45 -1.22
N GLY A 321 -5.63 -30.69 -2.03
CA GLY A 321 -5.36 -29.29 -2.31
C GLY A 321 -5.28 -28.95 -3.79
N ASN A 322 -4.71 -27.78 -4.09
CA ASN A 322 -4.57 -27.30 -5.46
C ASN A 322 -3.37 -27.96 -6.16
N TYR A 323 -3.55 -28.31 -7.42
CA TYR A 323 -2.52 -28.95 -8.22
C TYR A 323 -2.55 -28.50 -9.69
N VAL A 324 -1.47 -28.75 -10.38
CA VAL A 324 -1.32 -28.56 -11.83
C VAL A 324 -0.75 -29.81 -12.48
N TYR A 325 -0.99 -30.00 -13.77
CA TYR A 325 -0.30 -31.01 -14.55
C TYR A 325 0.92 -30.44 -15.23
N LEU A 326 2.07 -31.12 -15.05
CA LEU A 326 3.34 -30.81 -15.72
C LEU A 326 3.58 -31.81 -16.84
N VAL A 327 4.06 -31.32 -17.97
CA VAL A 327 4.46 -32.17 -19.11
C VAL A 327 5.97 -32.41 -19.04
N LYS A 328 6.35 -33.66 -18.84
CA LYS A 328 7.76 -34.10 -18.86
C LYS A 328 8.37 -34.06 -20.25
N PRO A 329 9.71 -34.19 -20.40
CA PRO A 329 10.37 -34.26 -21.71
C PRO A 329 9.91 -35.44 -22.60
N ASP A 330 9.43 -36.53 -22.00
CA ASP A 330 8.89 -37.71 -22.66
C ASP A 330 7.41 -37.57 -23.04
N ASN A 331 6.85 -36.36 -22.89
CA ASN A 331 5.45 -36.00 -23.10
C ASN A 331 4.45 -36.76 -22.22
N THR A 332 4.87 -37.28 -21.09
CA THR A 332 3.96 -37.79 -20.06
C THR A 332 3.58 -36.67 -19.09
N VAL A 333 2.33 -36.71 -18.58
CA VAL A 333 1.88 -35.74 -17.56
C VAL A 333 2.13 -36.25 -16.15
N THR A 334 2.49 -35.37 -15.25
CA THR A 334 2.61 -35.67 -13.82
C THR A 334 1.91 -34.59 -13.03
N LYS A 335 1.20 -35.02 -11.99
CA LYS A 335 0.48 -34.16 -11.05
C LYS A 335 1.47 -33.52 -10.07
N ARG A 336 1.37 -32.20 -9.88
CA ARG A 336 2.16 -31.47 -8.88
C ARG A 336 1.29 -30.57 -8.05
N TYR A 337 1.32 -30.75 -6.72
CA TYR A 337 0.63 -29.88 -5.79
C TYR A 337 1.32 -28.53 -5.68
N VAL A 338 0.52 -27.49 -5.64
CA VAL A 338 0.96 -26.10 -5.62
C VAL A 338 0.21 -25.31 -4.55
N LYS A 339 0.86 -24.29 -3.98
CA LYS A 339 0.17 -23.30 -3.18
C LYS A 339 -0.13 -22.11 -4.05
N ILE A 340 -1.40 -21.79 -4.20
CA ILE A 340 -1.85 -20.60 -4.91
C ILE A 340 -1.82 -19.38 -3.98
N GLY A 341 -1.60 -18.22 -4.57
CA GLY A 341 -1.69 -16.91 -3.92
C GLY A 341 -2.92 -16.16 -4.40
N ASP A 342 -2.73 -14.90 -4.78
CA ASP A 342 -3.80 -14.03 -5.26
C ASP A 342 -4.34 -14.50 -6.61
N VAL A 343 -5.66 -14.35 -6.81
CA VAL A 343 -6.37 -14.58 -8.07
C VAL A 343 -6.89 -13.25 -8.55
N ASP A 344 -6.50 -12.85 -9.75
CA ASP A 344 -6.95 -11.62 -10.40
C ASP A 344 -7.32 -11.88 -11.86
N ASP A 345 -7.78 -10.84 -12.59
CA ASP A 345 -8.16 -10.92 -14.00
C ASP A 345 -7.04 -11.41 -14.92
N ARG A 346 -5.77 -11.39 -14.48
CA ARG A 346 -4.61 -11.88 -15.21
C ARG A 346 -4.38 -13.37 -15.00
N GLY A 347 -4.90 -13.95 -13.91
CA GLY A 347 -4.79 -15.36 -13.56
C GLY A 347 -4.53 -15.63 -12.09
N VAL A 348 -4.03 -16.83 -11.81
CA VAL A 348 -3.72 -17.37 -10.49
C VAL A 348 -2.21 -17.34 -10.26
N THR A 349 -1.77 -16.70 -9.18
CA THR A 349 -0.36 -16.70 -8.78
C THR A 349 -0.01 -17.99 -8.06
N VAL A 350 1.19 -18.52 -8.30
CA VAL A 350 1.68 -19.72 -7.61
C VAL A 350 2.81 -19.34 -6.67
N VAL A 351 2.53 -19.37 -5.36
CA VAL A 351 3.48 -18.97 -4.31
C VAL A 351 4.55 -20.05 -4.09
N SER A 352 4.19 -21.33 -4.23
CA SER A 352 5.14 -22.44 -4.10
C SER A 352 4.71 -23.67 -4.89
N GLY A 353 5.70 -24.49 -5.29
CA GLY A 353 5.48 -25.71 -6.06
C GLY A 353 5.92 -25.62 -7.53
N LEU A 354 6.11 -24.40 -8.07
CA LEU A 354 6.61 -24.17 -9.42
C LEU A 354 7.80 -23.20 -9.42
N ALA A 355 8.76 -23.44 -10.29
CA ALA A 355 9.89 -22.54 -10.53
C ALA A 355 9.61 -21.52 -11.66
N GLY A 356 8.58 -21.73 -12.46
CA GLY A 356 8.20 -20.88 -13.60
C GLY A 356 8.80 -21.31 -14.96
N THR A 357 9.66 -22.31 -14.95
CA THR A 357 10.32 -22.84 -16.18
C THR A 357 9.69 -24.15 -16.66
N GLU A 358 8.79 -24.71 -15.87
CA GLU A 358 8.12 -25.97 -16.18
C GLU A 358 7.04 -25.79 -17.27
N ARG A 359 6.83 -26.84 -18.03
CA ARG A 359 5.74 -26.94 -19.01
C ARG A 359 4.45 -27.33 -18.28
N VAL A 360 3.54 -26.38 -18.12
CA VAL A 360 2.26 -26.55 -17.41
C VAL A 360 1.12 -26.69 -18.41
N VAL A 361 0.23 -27.64 -18.17
CA VAL A 361 -1.00 -27.80 -18.97
C VAL A 361 -1.95 -26.65 -18.63
N ALA A 362 -2.24 -25.80 -19.62
CA ALA A 362 -3.08 -24.61 -19.45
C ALA A 362 -4.58 -24.92 -19.65
N ALA A 363 -4.90 -25.91 -20.46
CA ALA A 363 -6.28 -26.33 -20.74
C ALA A 363 -6.35 -27.83 -20.93
N ALA A 364 -7.55 -28.39 -20.78
CA ALA A 364 -7.87 -29.84 -20.88
C ALA A 364 -7.32 -30.71 -19.74
N GLY A 365 -6.79 -30.12 -18.66
CA GLY A 365 -6.28 -30.90 -17.52
C GLY A 365 -7.32 -31.80 -16.85
N ALA A 366 -8.60 -31.42 -16.86
CA ALA A 366 -9.69 -32.20 -16.26
C ALA A 366 -9.92 -33.60 -16.89
N PHE A 367 -9.38 -33.80 -18.10
CA PHE A 367 -9.52 -35.08 -18.81
C PHE A 367 -8.24 -35.93 -18.74
N LEU A 368 -7.23 -35.50 -18.01
CA LEU A 368 -5.95 -36.18 -17.90
C LEU A 368 -5.81 -36.96 -16.62
N ASN A 369 -5.14 -38.09 -16.71
CA ASN A 369 -4.69 -38.85 -15.53
C ASN A 369 -3.16 -38.78 -15.44
N GLU A 370 -2.64 -38.98 -14.24
CA GLU A 370 -1.21 -39.06 -14.05
C GLU A 370 -0.58 -40.20 -14.86
N GLY A 371 0.45 -39.88 -15.65
CA GLY A 371 1.13 -40.83 -16.56
C GLY A 371 0.61 -40.85 -17.98
N ASP A 372 -0.48 -40.18 -18.30
CA ASP A 372 -1.00 -40.09 -19.67
C ASP A 372 0.02 -39.47 -20.62
N LYS A 373 0.14 -40.00 -21.85
CA LYS A 373 0.89 -39.40 -22.93
C LYS A 373 0.05 -38.35 -23.63
N VAL A 374 0.61 -37.15 -23.80
CA VAL A 374 -0.05 -36.01 -24.43
C VAL A 374 0.77 -35.48 -25.61
N LYS A 375 0.12 -34.82 -26.53
CA LYS A 375 0.77 -34.02 -27.57
C LYS A 375 0.73 -32.56 -27.15
N PRO A 376 1.86 -31.99 -26.68
CA PRO A 376 1.87 -30.63 -26.19
C PRO A 376 1.82 -29.62 -27.35
N ASP A 377 0.89 -28.69 -27.27
CA ASP A 377 0.82 -27.49 -28.10
C ASP A 377 1.27 -26.29 -27.27
N LEU A 378 2.46 -25.79 -27.54
CA LEU A 378 3.08 -24.70 -26.78
C LEU A 378 2.45 -23.38 -27.17
N GLN A 379 1.80 -22.73 -26.23
CA GLN A 379 1.31 -21.38 -26.38
C GLN A 379 2.17 -20.39 -25.56
N PRO A 380 2.27 -19.12 -26.04
CA PRO A 380 2.94 -18.09 -25.23
C PRO A 380 2.20 -17.88 -23.91
N SER A 381 2.96 -17.62 -22.85
CA SER A 381 2.42 -17.25 -21.54
C SER A 381 1.50 -16.02 -21.66
N PRO A 382 0.40 -15.95 -20.91
CA PRO A 382 -0.39 -14.72 -20.79
C PRO A 382 0.51 -13.57 -20.33
N ARG A 383 0.34 -12.40 -20.97
CA ARG A 383 1.08 -11.17 -20.66
C ARG A 383 0.44 -10.42 -19.51
#